data_c2feefe10c63d07b2eacfec02be6a418
#
_entry.id   c2feefe10c63d07b2eacfec02be6a418
#
_cell.length_a   1.000
_cell.length_b   1.000
_cell.length_c   1.000
_cell.angle_alpha   90.00
_cell.angle_beta   90.00
_cell.angle_gamma   90.00
#
_symmetry.space_group_name_H-M   'P 1'
#
loop_
_entity.id
_entity.type
_entity.pdbx_description
1 polymer ?
#
loop_
_entity_poly.entity_id
_entity_poly.type
_entity_poly.pdbx_seq_one_letter_code
_entity_poly.pdbx_strand_id
1 'polypeptide(L)'
;MNFFSSIVDFVNGIIWGKNIIVVMLVGTGIFFTLSMKFMQIRLLKDMAGLLIRNTKDSESGISSFQAFCVSTATRVGAGNLVGVVAALSVGGAGSVFWMWIVAVFGAATGFVEATLAILFREKDKRGDYVGGAAYYIQKGLNKRWLGVIFVVFAMICWGGVLQVISNSVTESFHVAFGIDAKIMSGILAVLAAGVIFGRKDKIVRVLEKMVPFMAFAYLILVAFILVKNITLIPDVFKRIFEEAFGIRQAIGGSFGAVVMEGVKRGLFSNEAGTGSAPSAAAAAEVDHPAKQGLIQALGVYVDTLIICTATAFVVLVTNEKITAGLGGMTLLQEAFRYHVGNWGVIFIAFVLFLFAFSTALGITYYAKPNLVFIADKDWLQTAFKIFACCMLFYGGMKQAFLVWALADLGLGLMAIVNISAIIPLRKYAFDSLKDYEKKLKEDKK
;
A
#
# COMPACT_ATOMS: atom_id res chain seq x y z
N MET A 1 -4.75 30.56 0.79
CA MET A 1 -5.22 29.15 0.83
C MET A 1 -6.58 29.10 0.15
N ASN A 2 -6.80 28.19 -0.80
CA ASN A 2 -8.09 28.08 -1.46
C ASN A 2 -9.08 27.39 -0.49
N PHE A 3 -10.36 27.77 -0.52
CA PHE A 3 -11.44 27.19 0.29
C PHE A 3 -11.39 25.66 0.35
N PHE A 4 -11.08 25.02 -0.78
CA PHE A 4 -10.94 23.56 -0.86
C PHE A 4 -9.80 23.01 0.00
N SER A 5 -8.61 23.61 -0.01
CA SER A 5 -7.49 23.17 0.84
C SER A 5 -7.81 23.30 2.34
N SER A 6 -8.54 24.36 2.73
CA SER A 6 -8.96 24.56 4.12
C SER A 6 -9.93 23.46 4.60
N ILE A 7 -10.84 22.98 3.74
CA ILE A 7 -11.74 21.84 4.05
C ILE A 7 -10.93 20.55 4.21
N VAL A 8 -10.00 20.29 3.30
CA VAL A 8 -9.14 19.07 3.34
C VAL A 8 -8.33 19.06 4.63
N ASP A 9 -7.70 20.17 4.98
CA ASP A 9 -6.89 20.30 6.19
C ASP A 9 -7.73 20.18 7.47
N PHE A 10 -8.92 20.77 7.49
CA PHE A 10 -9.85 20.65 8.62
C PHE A 10 -10.27 19.19 8.85
N VAL A 11 -10.69 18.49 7.80
CA VAL A 11 -11.11 17.08 7.91
C VAL A 11 -9.94 16.19 8.29
N ASN A 12 -8.76 16.38 7.69
CA ASN A 12 -7.53 15.67 8.08
C ASN A 12 -7.17 15.92 9.54
N GLY A 13 -7.30 17.16 10.04
CA GLY A 13 -7.09 17.51 11.44
C GLY A 13 -8.03 16.76 12.40
N ILE A 14 -9.27 16.48 12.00
CA ILE A 14 -10.18 15.64 12.79
C ILE A 14 -9.80 14.17 12.73
N ILE A 15 -9.63 13.65 11.53
CA ILE A 15 -9.49 12.21 11.28
C ILE A 15 -8.12 11.70 11.81
N TRP A 16 -7.05 12.38 11.45
CA TRP A 16 -5.69 12.04 11.85
C TRP A 16 -5.26 12.75 13.13
N GLY A 17 -5.46 14.07 13.22
CA GLY A 17 -4.98 14.86 14.35
C GLY A 17 -5.61 14.48 15.70
N LYS A 18 -6.83 13.95 15.73
CA LYS A 18 -7.45 13.36 16.94
C LYS A 18 -7.20 11.86 17.09
N ASN A 19 -6.29 11.27 16.35
CA ASN A 19 -5.92 9.86 16.37
C ASN A 19 -7.09 8.87 16.16
N ILE A 20 -8.21 9.30 15.60
CA ILE A 20 -9.41 8.46 15.40
C ILE A 20 -9.04 7.22 14.57
N ILE A 21 -8.40 7.43 13.42
CA ILE A 21 -7.99 6.33 12.54
C ILE A 21 -6.90 5.48 13.19
N VAL A 22 -5.95 6.07 13.90
CA VAL A 22 -4.90 5.32 14.59
C VAL A 22 -5.52 4.31 15.56
N VAL A 23 -6.46 4.75 16.39
CA VAL A 23 -7.18 3.88 17.33
C VAL A 23 -8.02 2.83 16.60
N MET A 24 -8.72 3.21 15.55
CA MET A 24 -9.54 2.27 14.77
C MET A 24 -8.68 1.18 14.10
N LEU A 25 -7.59 1.54 13.44
CA LEU A 25 -6.72 0.60 12.74
C LEU A 25 -5.99 -0.35 13.68
N VAL A 26 -5.30 0.21 14.67
CA VAL A 26 -4.51 -0.57 15.62
C VAL A 26 -5.44 -1.40 16.50
N GLY A 27 -6.53 -0.82 16.99
CA GLY A 27 -7.52 -1.51 17.81
C GLY A 27 -8.19 -2.66 17.06
N THR A 28 -8.58 -2.46 15.80
CA THR A 28 -9.17 -3.53 14.96
C THR A 28 -8.15 -4.61 14.66
N GLY A 29 -6.91 -4.24 14.34
CA GLY A 29 -5.84 -5.18 14.07
C GLY A 29 -5.53 -6.05 15.30
N ILE A 30 -5.44 -5.46 16.50
CA ILE A 30 -5.26 -6.17 17.77
C ILE A 30 -6.47 -7.10 18.02
N PHE A 31 -7.69 -6.58 17.87
CA PHE A 31 -8.90 -7.37 18.07
C PHE A 31 -8.94 -8.60 17.17
N PHE A 32 -8.66 -8.46 15.87
CA PHE A 32 -8.63 -9.59 14.93
C PHE A 32 -7.47 -10.54 15.22
N THR A 33 -6.30 -10.02 15.57
CA THR A 33 -5.13 -10.84 15.96
C THR A 33 -5.45 -11.75 17.14
N LEU A 34 -6.03 -11.20 18.19
CA LEU A 34 -6.41 -11.97 19.40
C LEU A 34 -7.52 -12.96 19.08
N SER A 35 -8.56 -12.53 18.37
CA SER A 35 -9.72 -13.37 18.01
C SER A 35 -9.34 -14.56 17.13
N MET A 36 -8.35 -14.38 16.22
CA MET A 36 -7.83 -15.45 15.36
C MET A 36 -6.58 -16.14 15.93
N LYS A 37 -6.26 -15.90 17.20
CA LYS A 37 -5.14 -16.55 17.93
C LYS A 37 -3.80 -16.39 17.22
N PHE A 38 -3.46 -15.17 16.84
CA PHE A 38 -2.22 -14.83 16.12
C PHE A 38 -2.02 -15.62 14.82
N MET A 39 -3.10 -15.80 14.04
CA MET A 39 -3.12 -16.53 12.79
C MET A 39 -1.97 -16.12 11.85
N GLN A 40 -1.74 -14.81 11.72
CA GLN A 40 -0.71 -14.25 10.85
C GLN A 40 0.74 -14.64 11.23
N ILE A 41 0.96 -15.13 12.46
CA ILE A 41 2.24 -15.69 12.92
C ILE A 41 2.22 -17.20 12.80
N ARG A 42 1.16 -17.87 13.31
CA ARG A 42 1.04 -19.33 13.34
C ARG A 42 1.04 -19.97 11.95
N LEU A 43 0.44 -19.30 10.97
CA LEU A 43 0.30 -19.81 9.60
C LEU A 43 1.29 -19.17 8.61
N LEU A 44 2.36 -18.55 9.08
CA LEU A 44 3.34 -17.87 8.21
C LEU A 44 3.97 -18.83 7.18
N LYS A 45 4.28 -20.07 7.58
CA LYS A 45 4.80 -21.11 6.67
C LYS A 45 3.78 -21.50 5.60
N ASP A 46 2.50 -21.60 5.99
CA ASP A 46 1.42 -21.92 5.05
C ASP A 46 1.19 -20.76 4.07
N MET A 47 1.25 -19.50 4.53
CA MET A 47 1.18 -18.31 3.67
C MET A 47 2.24 -18.34 2.56
N ALA A 48 3.49 -18.58 2.93
CA ALA A 48 4.59 -18.68 1.97
C ALA A 48 4.42 -19.88 1.02
N GLY A 49 3.99 -21.04 1.56
CA GLY A 49 3.70 -22.23 0.76
C GLY A 49 2.58 -22.02 -0.26
N LEU A 50 1.50 -21.32 0.14
CA LEU A 50 0.38 -21.00 -0.74
C LEU A 50 0.79 -20.10 -1.92
N LEU A 51 1.68 -19.12 -1.66
CA LEU A 51 2.17 -18.22 -2.70
C LEU A 51 2.97 -18.99 -3.79
N ILE A 52 3.75 -20.00 -3.39
CA ILE A 52 4.58 -20.78 -4.31
C ILE A 52 3.77 -21.84 -5.07
N ARG A 53 2.79 -22.48 -4.40
CA ARG A 53 2.02 -23.61 -4.98
C ARG A 53 0.93 -23.20 -5.96
N ASN A 54 0.41 -21.98 -5.85
CA ASN A 54 -0.75 -21.50 -6.62
C ASN A 54 -0.38 -20.74 -7.90
N THR A 55 0.59 -21.23 -8.66
CA THR A 55 1.05 -20.58 -9.91
C THR A 55 0.33 -21.07 -11.16
N LYS A 56 -0.71 -21.92 -11.05
CA LYS A 56 -1.43 -22.43 -12.23
C LYS A 56 -2.31 -21.35 -12.85
N ASP A 57 -2.29 -21.29 -14.18
CA ASP A 57 -3.21 -20.45 -14.96
C ASP A 57 -4.65 -20.90 -14.70
N SER A 58 -5.50 -19.92 -14.41
CA SER A 58 -6.90 -20.11 -14.13
C SER A 58 -7.72 -19.91 -15.42
N GLU A 59 -8.73 -20.74 -15.64
CA GLU A 59 -9.58 -20.64 -16.83
C GLU A 59 -10.58 -19.45 -16.76
N SER A 60 -10.96 -19.04 -15.55
CA SER A 60 -12.05 -18.05 -15.35
C SER A 60 -11.70 -16.81 -14.52
N GLY A 61 -10.45 -16.71 -14.02
CA GLY A 61 -9.98 -15.61 -13.19
C GLY A 61 -8.51 -15.31 -13.38
N ILE A 62 -7.89 -14.76 -12.34
CA ILE A 62 -6.43 -14.63 -12.24
C ILE A 62 -5.90 -15.58 -11.17
N SER A 63 -4.65 -16.05 -11.30
CA SER A 63 -4.06 -16.90 -10.28
C SER A 63 -3.89 -16.14 -8.96
N SER A 64 -3.77 -16.87 -7.84
CA SER A 64 -3.49 -16.27 -6.53
C SER A 64 -2.20 -15.47 -6.54
N PHE A 65 -1.17 -15.92 -7.26
CA PHE A 65 0.09 -15.20 -7.44
C PHE A 65 -0.11 -13.92 -8.24
N GLN A 66 -0.89 -13.94 -9.33
CA GLN A 66 -1.23 -12.75 -10.10
C GLN A 66 -2.01 -11.74 -9.25
N ALA A 67 -2.99 -12.19 -8.47
CA ALA A 67 -3.73 -11.33 -7.53
C ALA A 67 -2.81 -10.74 -6.45
N PHE A 68 -1.85 -11.53 -5.96
CA PHE A 68 -0.80 -11.05 -5.06
C PHE A 68 0.06 -9.99 -5.74
N CYS A 69 0.53 -10.21 -6.97
CA CYS A 69 1.33 -9.22 -7.71
C CYS A 69 0.55 -7.92 -7.96
N VAL A 70 -0.75 -8.01 -8.29
CA VAL A 70 -1.60 -6.83 -8.47
C VAL A 70 -1.76 -6.05 -7.17
N SER A 71 -2.03 -6.71 -6.04
CA SER A 71 -2.13 -6.03 -4.74
C SER A 71 -0.77 -5.54 -4.24
N THR A 72 0.30 -6.28 -4.52
CA THR A 72 1.66 -5.89 -4.18
C THR A 72 2.15 -4.72 -5.04
N ALA A 73 1.66 -4.55 -6.26
CA ALA A 73 1.99 -3.41 -7.12
C ALA A 73 1.59 -2.05 -6.53
N THR A 74 0.52 -2.01 -5.75
CA THR A 74 0.10 -0.80 -5.04
C THR A 74 0.79 -0.68 -3.68
N ARG A 75 0.96 -1.77 -2.97
CA ARG A 75 1.66 -1.84 -1.68
C ARG A 75 3.16 -1.64 -1.85
N VAL A 76 3.84 -2.57 -2.54
CA VAL A 76 5.28 -2.45 -2.89
C VAL A 76 5.41 -1.48 -4.06
N GLY A 77 5.09 -0.22 -3.80
CA GLY A 77 5.04 0.86 -4.74
C GLY A 77 5.84 2.06 -4.24
N ALA A 78 5.49 3.23 -4.73
CA ALA A 78 6.13 4.46 -4.27
C ALA A 78 5.98 4.68 -2.75
N GLY A 79 4.94 4.13 -2.12
CA GLY A 79 4.72 4.22 -0.67
C GLY A 79 5.89 3.73 0.18
N ASN A 80 6.56 2.67 -0.24
CA ASN A 80 7.71 2.09 0.47
C ASN A 80 8.97 2.96 0.43
N LEU A 81 9.08 3.84 -0.54
CA LEU A 81 10.16 4.80 -0.64
C LEU A 81 9.72 6.15 -0.08
N VAL A 82 8.73 6.76 -0.71
CA VAL A 82 8.27 8.12 -0.42
C VAL A 82 7.57 8.19 0.95
N GLY A 83 6.74 7.19 1.27
CA GLY A 83 6.04 7.13 2.56
C GLY A 83 7.01 6.94 3.73
N VAL A 84 8.01 6.06 3.58
CA VAL A 84 9.04 5.85 4.61
C VAL A 84 9.87 7.11 4.82
N VAL A 85 10.29 7.76 3.74
CA VAL A 85 11.02 9.03 3.83
C VAL A 85 10.18 10.11 4.52
N ALA A 86 8.90 10.21 4.18
CA ALA A 86 7.98 11.15 4.84
C ALA A 86 7.85 10.84 6.35
N ALA A 87 7.73 9.55 6.72
CA ALA A 87 7.71 9.12 8.12
C ALA A 87 8.98 9.52 8.87
N LEU A 88 10.15 9.27 8.27
CA LEU A 88 11.45 9.63 8.87
C LEU A 88 11.65 11.15 8.99
N SER A 89 11.25 11.92 7.97
CA SER A 89 11.41 13.37 7.95
C SER A 89 10.55 14.08 8.99
N VAL A 90 9.35 13.58 9.29
CA VAL A 90 8.38 14.21 10.19
C VAL A 90 8.35 13.53 11.55
N GLY A 91 8.33 12.21 11.59
CA GLY A 91 8.21 11.39 12.79
C GLY A 91 9.54 10.86 13.35
N GLY A 92 10.65 11.03 12.62
CA GLY A 92 11.94 10.47 13.04
C GLY A 92 12.03 8.95 12.94
N ALA A 93 13.13 8.38 13.46
CA ALA A 93 13.37 6.93 13.38
C ALA A 93 12.30 6.12 14.14
N GLY A 94 11.76 6.63 15.22
CA GLY A 94 10.71 5.97 16.00
C GLY A 94 9.43 5.66 15.22
N SER A 95 9.14 6.41 14.14
CA SER A 95 7.99 6.14 13.28
C SER A 95 8.06 4.77 12.60
N VAL A 96 9.26 4.24 12.35
CA VAL A 96 9.47 2.91 11.77
C VAL A 96 8.91 1.80 12.68
N PHE A 97 9.10 1.93 13.99
CA PHE A 97 8.50 0.99 14.96
C PHE A 97 6.97 0.96 14.84
N TRP A 98 6.33 2.11 14.72
CA TRP A 98 4.88 2.19 14.59
C TRP A 98 4.39 1.69 13.22
N MET A 99 5.18 1.82 12.16
CA MET A 99 4.92 1.13 10.89
C MET A 99 4.94 -0.40 11.08
N TRP A 100 5.89 -0.95 11.83
CA TRP A 100 5.93 -2.39 12.14
C TRP A 100 4.70 -2.85 12.93
N ILE A 101 4.27 -2.07 13.93
CA ILE A 101 3.06 -2.36 14.70
C ILE A 101 1.83 -2.43 13.80
N VAL A 102 1.66 -1.46 12.90
CA VAL A 102 0.55 -1.46 11.93
C VAL A 102 0.63 -2.65 10.99
N ALA A 103 1.81 -3.06 10.55
CA ALA A 103 1.97 -4.22 9.69
C ALA A 103 1.66 -5.53 10.40
N VAL A 104 2.16 -5.73 11.62
CA VAL A 104 1.95 -6.96 12.41
C VAL A 104 0.47 -7.17 12.70
N PHE A 105 -0.21 -6.15 13.17
CA PHE A 105 -1.64 -6.22 13.46
C PHE A 105 -2.49 -6.07 12.21
N GLY A 106 -2.09 -5.23 11.26
CA GLY A 106 -2.77 -5.02 9.99
C GLY A 106 -2.84 -6.27 9.11
N ALA A 107 -1.87 -7.19 9.21
CA ALA A 107 -1.91 -8.46 8.49
C ALA A 107 -3.17 -9.29 8.83
N ALA A 108 -3.62 -9.26 10.10
CA ALA A 108 -4.88 -9.89 10.50
C ALA A 108 -6.10 -9.19 9.88
N THR A 109 -6.06 -7.86 9.76
CA THR A 109 -7.10 -7.09 9.09
C THR A 109 -7.13 -7.40 7.59
N GLY A 110 -5.98 -7.43 6.93
CA GLY A 110 -5.86 -7.79 5.51
C GLY A 110 -6.35 -9.21 5.20
N PHE A 111 -6.15 -10.15 6.13
CA PHE A 111 -6.75 -11.48 6.03
C PHE A 111 -8.27 -11.41 6.01
N VAL A 112 -8.89 -10.68 6.95
CA VAL A 112 -10.35 -10.56 7.05
C VAL A 112 -10.91 -9.91 5.79
N GLU A 113 -10.33 -8.79 5.34
CA GLU A 113 -10.72 -8.06 4.14
C GLU A 113 -10.71 -8.95 2.89
N ALA A 114 -9.61 -9.66 2.66
CA ALA A 114 -9.45 -10.48 1.47
C ALA A 114 -10.34 -11.73 1.49
N THR A 115 -10.54 -12.34 2.66
CA THR A 115 -11.47 -13.45 2.83
C THR A 115 -12.90 -13.02 2.53
N LEU A 116 -13.33 -11.86 3.07
CA LEU A 116 -14.66 -11.28 2.76
C LEU A 116 -14.80 -10.95 1.28
N ALA A 117 -13.74 -10.44 0.64
CA ALA A 117 -13.78 -10.12 -0.79
C ALA A 117 -14.06 -11.35 -1.67
N ILE A 118 -13.49 -12.51 -1.34
CA ILE A 118 -13.77 -13.78 -2.02
C ILE A 118 -15.19 -14.27 -1.73
N LEU A 119 -15.63 -14.21 -0.47
CA LEU A 119 -16.96 -14.70 -0.06
C LEU A 119 -18.11 -13.92 -0.70
N PHE A 120 -17.94 -12.62 -0.90
CA PHE A 120 -19.00 -11.73 -1.37
C PHE A 120 -18.82 -11.24 -2.82
N ARG A 121 -17.86 -11.81 -3.58
CA ARG A 121 -17.63 -11.46 -4.98
C ARG A 121 -18.81 -11.80 -5.90
N GLU A 122 -18.81 -11.21 -7.06
CA GLU A 122 -19.76 -11.45 -8.14
C GLU A 122 -19.02 -11.68 -9.47
N LYS A 123 -19.77 -11.98 -10.52
CA LYS A 123 -19.27 -11.95 -11.90
C LYS A 123 -19.84 -10.72 -12.61
N ASP A 124 -18.98 -10.00 -13.33
CA ASP A 124 -19.39 -8.90 -14.20
C ASP A 124 -20.05 -9.45 -15.49
N LYS A 125 -20.53 -8.55 -16.36
CA LYS A 125 -21.16 -8.92 -17.66
C LYS A 125 -20.23 -9.73 -18.57
N ARG A 126 -18.92 -9.70 -18.33
CA ARG A 126 -17.92 -10.45 -19.11
C ARG A 126 -17.57 -11.79 -18.49
N GLY A 127 -18.18 -12.13 -17.35
CA GLY A 127 -17.92 -13.36 -16.60
C GLY A 127 -16.72 -13.27 -15.67
N ASP A 128 -16.08 -12.09 -15.52
CA ASP A 128 -14.93 -11.90 -14.65
C ASP A 128 -15.36 -11.75 -13.21
N TYR A 129 -14.59 -12.31 -12.27
CA TYR A 129 -14.80 -12.06 -10.85
C TYR A 129 -14.51 -10.60 -10.50
N VAL A 130 -15.46 -9.94 -9.86
CA VAL A 130 -15.40 -8.59 -9.30
C VAL A 130 -15.85 -8.61 -7.85
N GLY A 131 -15.21 -7.82 -7.01
CA GLY A 131 -15.51 -7.78 -5.58
C GLY A 131 -14.69 -6.70 -4.88
N GLY A 132 -14.65 -6.76 -3.58
CA GLY A 132 -13.96 -5.81 -2.72
C GLY A 132 -14.90 -5.20 -1.68
N ALA A 133 -14.46 -4.08 -1.07
CA ALA A 133 -15.17 -3.50 0.06
C ALA A 133 -16.63 -3.14 -0.22
N ALA A 134 -16.90 -2.50 -1.35
CA ALA A 134 -18.27 -2.13 -1.71
C ALA A 134 -19.21 -3.33 -1.78
N TYR A 135 -18.73 -4.48 -2.27
CA TYR A 135 -19.53 -5.70 -2.43
C TYR A 135 -19.86 -6.37 -1.09
N TYR A 136 -18.86 -6.54 -0.20
CA TYR A 136 -19.18 -7.12 1.11
C TYR A 136 -19.95 -6.16 2.01
N ILE A 137 -19.84 -4.84 1.84
CA ILE A 137 -20.69 -3.85 2.49
C ILE A 137 -22.15 -4.02 2.02
N GLN A 138 -22.38 -4.11 0.71
CA GLN A 138 -23.72 -4.28 0.17
C GLN A 138 -24.32 -5.62 0.57
N LYS A 139 -23.65 -6.73 0.32
CA LYS A 139 -24.22 -8.07 0.52
C LYS A 139 -24.20 -8.50 1.97
N GLY A 140 -23.13 -8.19 2.70
CA GLY A 140 -22.97 -8.61 4.09
C GLY A 140 -23.74 -7.78 5.08
N LEU A 141 -23.86 -6.45 4.84
CA LEU A 141 -24.59 -5.52 5.71
C LEU A 141 -25.95 -5.06 5.13
N ASN A 142 -26.26 -5.45 3.90
CA ASN A 142 -27.42 -4.95 3.16
C ASN A 142 -27.48 -3.41 3.05
N LYS A 143 -26.31 -2.75 2.90
CA LYS A 143 -26.18 -1.28 2.87
C LYS A 143 -25.49 -0.82 1.58
N ARG A 144 -26.19 -0.86 0.44
CA ARG A 144 -25.64 -0.39 -0.85
C ARG A 144 -25.14 1.06 -0.80
N TRP A 145 -25.87 1.95 -0.11
CA TRP A 145 -25.49 3.37 0.01
C TRP A 145 -24.09 3.55 0.64
N LEU A 146 -23.75 2.73 1.65
CA LEU A 146 -22.44 2.77 2.30
C LEU A 146 -21.34 2.26 1.36
N GLY A 147 -21.63 1.25 0.53
CA GLY A 147 -20.76 0.79 -0.54
C GLY A 147 -20.48 1.89 -1.58
N VAL A 148 -21.50 2.69 -1.94
CA VAL A 148 -21.35 3.84 -2.85
C VAL A 148 -20.44 4.90 -2.22
N ILE A 149 -20.64 5.24 -0.94
CA ILE A 149 -19.77 6.18 -0.21
C ILE A 149 -18.33 5.68 -0.20
N PHE A 150 -18.13 4.39 0.07
CA PHE A 150 -16.78 3.79 0.00
C PHE A 150 -16.13 4.01 -1.37
N VAL A 151 -16.87 3.75 -2.47
CA VAL A 151 -16.33 3.94 -3.82
C VAL A 151 -15.96 5.40 -4.08
N VAL A 152 -16.79 6.36 -3.65
CA VAL A 152 -16.47 7.79 -3.80
C VAL A 152 -15.17 8.14 -3.07
N PHE A 153 -15.01 7.68 -1.83
CA PHE A 153 -13.78 7.92 -1.06
C PHE A 153 -12.57 7.24 -1.67
N ALA A 154 -12.75 6.04 -2.25
CA ALA A 154 -11.71 5.34 -2.99
C ALA A 154 -11.25 6.14 -4.21
N MET A 155 -12.15 6.74 -4.99
CA MET A 155 -11.78 7.58 -6.14
C MET A 155 -11.00 8.82 -5.71
N ILE A 156 -11.37 9.46 -4.60
CA ILE A 156 -10.64 10.60 -4.02
C ILE A 156 -9.23 10.17 -3.59
N CYS A 157 -9.13 9.06 -2.86
CA CYS A 157 -7.87 8.50 -2.39
C CYS A 157 -6.93 8.21 -3.57
N TRP A 158 -7.41 7.45 -4.55
CA TRP A 158 -6.57 7.04 -5.69
C TRP A 158 -6.18 8.22 -6.57
N GLY A 159 -7.04 9.23 -6.71
CA GLY A 159 -6.67 10.50 -7.34
C GLY A 159 -5.52 11.21 -6.62
N GLY A 160 -5.55 11.23 -5.29
CA GLY A 160 -4.46 11.77 -4.47
C GLY A 160 -3.17 10.95 -4.58
N VAL A 161 -3.28 9.61 -4.46
CA VAL A 161 -2.11 8.70 -4.57
C VAL A 161 -1.43 8.82 -5.93
N LEU A 162 -2.20 8.88 -7.04
CA LEU A 162 -1.65 9.08 -8.39
C LEU A 162 -0.85 10.40 -8.50
N GLN A 163 -1.29 11.44 -7.82
CA GLN A 163 -0.55 12.71 -7.78
C GLN A 163 0.72 12.60 -6.94
N VAL A 164 0.67 11.94 -5.76
CA VAL A 164 1.84 11.74 -4.88
C VAL A 164 2.94 10.97 -5.60
N ILE A 165 2.60 9.85 -6.25
CA ILE A 165 3.61 9.03 -6.95
C ILE A 165 4.23 9.77 -8.12
N SER A 166 3.45 10.53 -8.87
CA SER A 166 3.96 11.33 -9.98
C SER A 166 4.87 12.47 -9.50
N ASN A 167 4.46 13.18 -8.45
CA ASN A 167 5.26 14.25 -7.85
C ASN A 167 6.63 13.73 -7.40
N SER A 168 6.65 12.57 -6.75
CA SER A 168 7.90 11.97 -6.25
C SER A 168 8.81 11.50 -7.39
N VAL A 169 8.25 10.97 -8.48
CA VAL A 169 9.02 10.61 -9.67
C VAL A 169 9.64 11.83 -10.31
N THR A 170 8.87 12.92 -10.49
CA THR A 170 9.38 14.15 -11.09
C THR A 170 10.48 14.79 -10.25
N GLU A 171 10.33 14.82 -8.92
CA GLU A 171 11.36 15.27 -7.98
C GLU A 171 12.64 14.43 -8.14
N SER A 172 12.51 13.11 -8.13
CA SER A 172 13.65 12.20 -8.21
C SER A 172 14.41 12.29 -9.54
N PHE A 173 13.70 12.43 -10.66
CA PHE A 173 14.34 12.59 -11.98
C PHE A 173 14.93 13.99 -12.16
N HIS A 174 14.35 15.01 -11.54
CA HIS A 174 14.97 16.34 -11.50
C HIS A 174 16.31 16.31 -10.76
N VAL A 175 16.38 15.68 -9.60
CA VAL A 175 17.62 15.52 -8.82
C VAL A 175 18.67 14.69 -9.57
N ALA A 176 18.25 13.60 -10.24
CA ALA A 176 19.16 12.68 -10.92
C ALA A 176 19.68 13.21 -12.27
N PHE A 177 18.84 13.90 -13.03
CA PHE A 177 19.09 14.22 -14.44
C PHE A 177 18.78 15.68 -14.83
N GLY A 178 18.25 16.51 -13.91
CA GLY A 178 17.80 17.86 -14.22
C GLY A 178 16.55 17.93 -15.13
N ILE A 179 15.80 16.82 -15.26
CA ILE A 179 14.62 16.75 -16.14
C ILE A 179 13.50 17.60 -15.56
N ASP A 180 12.87 18.43 -16.43
CA ASP A 180 11.71 19.24 -16.05
C ASP A 180 10.51 18.38 -15.65
N ALA A 181 9.79 18.83 -14.62
CA ALA A 181 8.65 18.09 -14.05
C ALA A 181 7.52 17.82 -15.06
N LYS A 182 7.26 18.78 -15.99
CA LYS A 182 6.23 18.60 -17.03
C LYS A 182 6.62 17.49 -18.01
N ILE A 183 7.90 17.42 -18.38
CA ILE A 183 8.40 16.39 -19.30
C ILE A 183 8.29 15.03 -18.62
N MET A 184 8.77 14.90 -17.37
CA MET A 184 8.80 13.63 -16.69
C MET A 184 7.39 13.13 -16.35
N SER A 185 6.49 14.00 -15.88
CA SER A 185 5.09 13.64 -15.64
C SER A 185 4.35 13.25 -16.92
N GLY A 186 4.67 13.92 -18.05
CA GLY A 186 4.17 13.55 -19.36
C GLY A 186 4.63 12.16 -19.80
N ILE A 187 5.90 11.85 -19.65
CA ILE A 187 6.46 10.52 -19.95
C ILE A 187 5.76 9.44 -19.11
N LEU A 188 5.64 9.66 -17.80
CA LEU A 188 4.97 8.72 -16.91
C LEU A 188 3.52 8.49 -17.31
N ALA A 189 2.76 9.56 -17.58
CA ALA A 189 1.36 9.49 -17.98
C ALA A 189 1.17 8.77 -19.32
N VAL A 190 2.00 9.04 -20.33
CA VAL A 190 1.93 8.40 -21.66
C VAL A 190 2.26 6.91 -21.57
N LEU A 191 3.32 6.54 -20.85
CA LEU A 191 3.69 5.14 -20.67
C LEU A 191 2.61 4.37 -19.88
N ALA A 192 2.05 4.97 -18.82
CA ALA A 192 0.93 4.39 -18.08
C ALA A 192 -0.30 4.22 -18.98
N ALA A 193 -0.65 5.24 -19.80
CA ALA A 193 -1.75 5.15 -20.76
C ALA A 193 -1.58 3.99 -21.73
N GLY A 194 -0.37 3.78 -22.27
CA GLY A 194 -0.06 2.67 -23.19
C GLY A 194 -0.35 1.26 -22.64
N VAL A 195 -0.37 1.11 -21.30
CA VAL A 195 -0.76 -0.14 -20.63
C VAL A 195 -2.22 -0.08 -20.18
N ILE A 196 -2.66 1.01 -19.56
CA ILE A 196 -4.00 1.21 -18.99
C ILE A 196 -5.11 1.11 -20.03
N PHE A 197 -4.89 1.66 -21.23
CA PHE A 197 -5.86 1.56 -22.34
C PHE A 197 -5.76 0.23 -23.10
N GLY A 198 -4.79 -0.63 -22.77
CA GLY A 198 -4.71 -1.98 -23.28
C GLY A 198 -5.79 -2.91 -22.71
N ARG A 199 -5.71 -4.20 -23.07
CA ARG A 199 -6.55 -5.25 -22.48
C ARG A 199 -6.20 -5.44 -21.00
N LYS A 200 -7.18 -5.81 -20.17
CA LYS A 200 -6.96 -6.00 -18.71
C LYS A 200 -5.85 -7.01 -18.40
N ASP A 201 -5.76 -8.09 -19.21
CA ASP A 201 -4.72 -9.12 -19.06
C ASP A 201 -3.31 -8.54 -19.26
N LYS A 202 -3.19 -7.41 -20.00
CA LYS A 202 -1.91 -6.71 -20.16
C LYS A 202 -1.44 -6.11 -18.84
N ILE A 203 -2.35 -5.51 -18.06
CA ILE A 203 -2.02 -4.94 -16.73
C ILE A 203 -1.50 -6.05 -15.82
N VAL A 204 -2.25 -7.15 -15.69
CA VAL A 204 -1.88 -8.27 -14.82
C VAL A 204 -0.53 -8.87 -15.23
N ARG A 205 -0.32 -9.15 -16.54
CA ARG A 205 0.95 -9.70 -17.05
C ARG A 205 2.16 -8.77 -16.86
N VAL A 206 1.95 -7.46 -16.97
CA VAL A 206 3.00 -6.49 -16.70
C VAL A 206 3.36 -6.53 -15.23
N LEU A 207 2.37 -6.48 -14.34
CA LEU A 207 2.58 -6.47 -12.89
C LEU A 207 3.19 -7.76 -12.37
N GLU A 208 2.76 -8.92 -12.89
CA GLU A 208 3.27 -10.24 -12.52
C GLU A 208 4.80 -10.37 -12.71
N LYS A 209 5.33 -9.75 -13.77
CA LYS A 209 6.77 -9.75 -14.08
C LYS A 209 7.51 -8.60 -13.40
N MET A 210 6.91 -7.42 -13.43
CA MET A 210 7.58 -6.20 -12.99
C MET A 210 7.73 -6.14 -11.48
N VAL A 211 6.69 -6.54 -10.72
CA VAL A 211 6.70 -6.41 -9.25
C VAL A 211 7.80 -7.25 -8.59
N PRO A 212 7.94 -8.55 -8.88
CA PRO A 212 9.04 -9.32 -8.31
C PRO A 212 10.42 -8.79 -8.74
N PHE A 213 10.57 -8.41 -10.03
CA PHE A 213 11.83 -7.89 -10.54
C PHE A 213 12.27 -6.60 -9.84
N MET A 214 11.36 -5.61 -9.72
CA MET A 214 11.69 -4.33 -9.10
C MET A 214 11.98 -4.46 -7.60
N ALA A 215 11.20 -5.30 -6.88
CA ALA A 215 11.41 -5.55 -5.46
C ALA A 215 12.76 -6.25 -5.21
N PHE A 216 13.09 -7.26 -6.02
CA PHE A 216 14.33 -8.02 -5.90
C PHE A 216 15.56 -7.15 -6.23
N ALA A 217 15.52 -6.39 -7.32
CA ALA A 217 16.58 -5.47 -7.70
C ALA A 217 16.86 -4.43 -6.59
N TYR A 218 15.79 -3.87 -6.01
CA TYR A 218 15.88 -2.95 -4.90
C TYR A 218 16.51 -3.59 -3.66
N LEU A 219 15.99 -4.75 -3.23
CA LEU A 219 16.46 -5.44 -2.03
C LEU A 219 17.92 -5.92 -2.14
N ILE A 220 18.40 -6.29 -3.34
CA ILE A 220 19.82 -6.66 -3.54
C ILE A 220 20.74 -5.46 -3.22
N LEU A 221 20.43 -4.28 -3.76
CA LEU A 221 21.25 -3.10 -3.50
C LEU A 221 21.19 -2.68 -2.04
N VAL A 222 19.99 -2.70 -1.45
CA VAL A 222 19.85 -2.41 -0.01
C VAL A 222 20.61 -3.42 0.83
N ALA A 223 20.52 -4.72 0.55
CA ALA A 223 21.26 -5.75 1.26
C ALA A 223 22.77 -5.51 1.16
N PHE A 224 23.29 -5.13 0.00
CA PHE A 224 24.70 -4.76 -0.17
C PHE A 224 25.08 -3.58 0.74
N ILE A 225 24.26 -2.52 0.79
CA ILE A 225 24.51 -1.36 1.66
C ILE A 225 24.50 -1.77 3.13
N LEU A 226 23.51 -2.56 3.55
CA LEU A 226 23.38 -2.97 4.96
C LEU A 226 24.49 -3.92 5.40
N VAL A 227 24.90 -4.86 4.55
CA VAL A 227 26.04 -5.74 4.85
C VAL A 227 27.33 -4.93 5.02
N LYS A 228 27.56 -3.93 4.17
CA LYS A 228 28.71 -3.02 4.28
C LYS A 228 28.71 -2.19 5.56
N ASN A 229 27.52 -1.90 6.11
CA ASN A 229 27.32 -1.10 7.31
C ASN A 229 26.76 -1.92 8.50
N ILE A 230 27.03 -3.21 8.54
CA ILE A 230 26.41 -4.15 9.49
C ILE A 230 26.67 -3.77 10.96
N THR A 231 27.80 -3.13 11.25
CA THR A 231 28.17 -2.66 12.59
C THR A 231 27.27 -1.54 13.12
N LEU A 232 26.60 -0.78 12.23
CA LEU A 232 25.69 0.30 12.60
C LEU A 232 24.26 -0.21 12.86
N ILE A 233 23.92 -1.42 12.43
CA ILE A 233 22.57 -1.96 12.55
C ILE A 233 22.05 -2.01 13.99
N PRO A 234 22.83 -2.44 15.01
CA PRO A 234 22.37 -2.40 16.41
C PRO A 234 22.02 -0.98 16.89
N ASP A 235 22.79 0.03 16.50
CA ASP A 235 22.54 1.42 16.87
C ASP A 235 21.28 1.96 16.20
N VAL A 236 21.01 1.56 14.96
CA VAL A 236 19.77 1.88 14.24
C VAL A 236 18.55 1.31 14.99
N PHE A 237 18.61 0.04 15.40
CA PHE A 237 17.52 -0.54 16.21
C PHE A 237 17.34 0.20 17.52
N LYS A 238 18.43 0.45 18.25
CA LYS A 238 18.40 1.20 19.51
C LYS A 238 17.72 2.56 19.31
N ARG A 239 18.11 3.30 18.28
CA ARG A 239 17.54 4.59 17.94
C ARG A 239 16.04 4.49 17.64
N ILE A 240 15.63 3.52 16.82
CA ILE A 240 14.22 3.30 16.49
C ILE A 240 13.40 3.10 17.78
N PHE A 241 13.85 2.25 18.70
CA PHE A 241 13.14 2.00 19.96
C PHE A 241 13.16 3.20 20.91
N GLU A 242 14.30 3.88 21.07
CA GLU A 242 14.41 5.06 21.95
C GLU A 242 13.49 6.19 21.47
N GLU A 243 13.44 6.47 20.17
CA GLU A 243 12.56 7.50 19.62
C GLU A 243 11.09 7.05 19.60
N ALA A 244 10.79 5.76 19.40
CA ALA A 244 9.44 5.23 19.37
C ALA A 244 8.70 5.38 20.71
N PHE A 245 9.43 5.38 21.83
CA PHE A 245 8.87 5.50 23.17
C PHE A 245 9.17 6.83 23.88
N GLY A 246 9.71 7.79 23.12
CA GLY A 246 10.00 9.13 23.64
C GLY A 246 11.16 9.21 24.64
N ILE A 247 12.01 8.15 24.72
CA ILE A 247 13.23 8.13 25.56
C ILE A 247 14.27 9.10 24.99
N ARG A 248 14.34 9.20 23.67
CA ARG A 248 15.12 10.20 22.94
C ARG A 248 14.16 11.09 22.16
N GLN A 249 14.40 12.41 22.19
CA GLN A 249 13.62 13.31 21.36
C GLN A 249 13.80 12.95 19.87
N ALA A 250 12.71 12.65 19.20
CA ALA A 250 12.70 12.48 17.76
C ALA A 250 12.98 13.84 17.08
N ILE A 251 13.73 13.83 16.00
CA ILE A 251 14.09 15.03 15.23
C ILE A 251 12.83 15.77 14.74
N GLY A 252 11.70 15.07 14.61
CA GLY A 252 10.46 15.56 14.00
C GLY A 252 9.30 15.92 14.92
N GLY A 253 9.39 15.83 16.25
CA GLY A 253 8.26 16.27 17.06
C GLY A 253 7.93 15.46 18.31
N SER A 254 6.71 15.67 18.82
CA SER A 254 6.18 15.01 20.02
C SER A 254 5.96 13.51 19.79
N PHE A 255 5.91 12.72 20.88
CA PHE A 255 5.55 11.29 20.85
C PHE A 255 4.31 10.99 20.00
N GLY A 256 3.27 11.84 20.10
CA GLY A 256 2.06 11.70 19.30
C GLY A 256 2.30 11.82 17.79
N ALA A 257 3.22 12.69 17.36
CA ALA A 257 3.59 12.83 15.94
C ALA A 257 4.34 11.59 15.43
N VAL A 258 5.24 11.01 16.24
CA VAL A 258 5.96 9.77 15.91
C VAL A 258 4.98 8.61 15.67
N VAL A 259 4.01 8.44 16.59
CA VAL A 259 2.97 7.40 16.47
C VAL A 259 2.11 7.64 15.24
N MET A 260 1.61 8.87 15.08
CA MET A 260 0.70 9.24 14.01
C MET A 260 1.35 9.05 12.62
N GLU A 261 2.57 9.55 12.42
CA GLU A 261 3.26 9.42 11.14
C GLU A 261 3.62 7.95 10.84
N GLY A 262 4.07 7.19 11.83
CA GLY A 262 4.33 5.77 11.66
C GLY A 262 3.09 4.98 11.24
N VAL A 263 1.95 5.19 11.91
CA VAL A 263 0.68 4.55 11.56
C VAL A 263 0.18 5.00 10.18
N LYS A 264 0.22 6.30 9.91
CA LYS A 264 -0.26 6.91 8.67
C LYS A 264 0.54 6.43 7.45
N ARG A 265 1.86 6.44 7.53
CA ARG A 265 2.73 6.00 6.43
C ARG A 265 2.79 4.48 6.31
N GLY A 266 2.67 3.75 7.44
CA GLY A 266 2.48 2.32 7.43
C GLY A 266 1.20 1.91 6.70
N LEU A 267 0.07 2.56 6.99
CA LEU A 267 -1.20 2.33 6.30
C LEU A 267 -1.13 2.69 4.81
N PHE A 268 -0.49 3.82 4.48
CA PHE A 268 -0.30 4.25 3.10
C PHE A 268 0.49 3.22 2.29
N SER A 269 1.45 2.53 2.92
CA SER A 269 2.24 1.49 2.27
C SER A 269 1.48 0.16 2.17
N ASN A 270 1.03 -0.42 3.28
CA ASN A 270 0.49 -1.78 3.29
C ASN A 270 -1.01 -1.90 3.00
N GLU A 271 -1.73 -0.79 2.99
CA GLU A 271 -3.18 -0.70 2.70
C GLU A 271 -4.09 -1.55 3.59
N ALA A 272 -3.60 -2.14 4.69
CA ALA A 272 -4.39 -3.01 5.55
C ALA A 272 -5.44 -2.24 6.34
N GLY A 273 -6.72 -2.53 6.14
CA GLY A 273 -7.84 -1.82 6.75
C GLY A 273 -8.44 -0.72 5.87
N THR A 274 -7.86 -0.45 4.70
CA THR A 274 -8.39 0.56 3.77
C THR A 274 -9.53 0.04 2.88
N GLY A 275 -9.57 -1.28 2.63
CA GLY A 275 -10.53 -1.88 1.70
C GLY A 275 -10.12 -1.81 0.23
N SER A 276 -8.91 -1.35 -0.12
CA SER A 276 -8.41 -1.25 -1.49
C SER A 276 -7.94 -2.60 -2.04
N ALA A 277 -7.03 -3.27 -1.36
CA ALA A 277 -6.47 -4.58 -1.75
C ALA A 277 -7.50 -5.69 -1.97
N PRO A 278 -8.63 -5.74 -1.25
CA PRO A 278 -9.75 -6.64 -1.52
C PRO A 278 -10.24 -6.63 -2.97
N SER A 279 -10.12 -5.52 -3.69
CA SER A 279 -10.49 -5.41 -5.11
C SER A 279 -9.66 -6.32 -6.03
N ALA A 280 -8.38 -6.54 -5.72
CA ALA A 280 -7.55 -7.52 -6.44
C ALA A 280 -7.76 -8.94 -5.91
N ALA A 281 -7.89 -9.09 -4.59
CA ALA A 281 -8.09 -10.39 -3.95
C ALA A 281 -9.33 -11.10 -4.48
N ALA A 282 -10.44 -10.36 -4.70
CA ALA A 282 -11.69 -10.91 -5.22
C ALA A 282 -11.58 -11.56 -6.60
N ALA A 283 -10.62 -11.13 -7.43
CA ALA A 283 -10.41 -11.65 -8.77
C ALA A 283 -9.66 -12.99 -8.79
N ALA A 284 -9.06 -13.39 -7.66
CA ALA A 284 -8.28 -14.61 -7.57
C ALA A 284 -9.19 -15.86 -7.63
N GLU A 285 -8.81 -16.82 -8.45
CA GLU A 285 -9.43 -18.14 -8.44
C GLU A 285 -8.79 -19.00 -7.36
N VAL A 286 -9.57 -19.31 -6.35
CA VAL A 286 -9.15 -20.11 -5.20
C VAL A 286 -10.24 -21.09 -4.82
N ASP A 287 -9.83 -22.26 -4.39
CA ASP A 287 -10.71 -23.33 -3.87
C ASP A 287 -11.20 -23.05 -2.44
N HIS A 288 -10.52 -22.16 -1.70
CA HIS A 288 -10.91 -21.80 -0.34
C HIS A 288 -10.64 -20.32 -0.05
N PRO A 289 -11.63 -19.54 0.47
CA PRO A 289 -11.48 -18.09 0.68
C PRO A 289 -10.33 -17.71 1.61
N ALA A 290 -10.08 -18.50 2.66
CA ALA A 290 -9.00 -18.24 3.60
C ALA A 290 -7.60 -18.29 2.95
N LYS A 291 -7.41 -19.07 1.87
CA LYS A 291 -6.11 -19.12 1.16
C LYS A 291 -5.72 -17.75 0.62
N GLN A 292 -6.66 -17.06 -0.02
CA GLN A 292 -6.40 -15.70 -0.51
C GLN A 292 -6.23 -14.69 0.64
N GLY A 293 -6.97 -14.88 1.74
CA GLY A 293 -6.76 -14.10 2.97
C GLY A 293 -5.34 -14.23 3.51
N LEU A 294 -4.82 -15.45 3.60
CA LEU A 294 -3.45 -15.73 4.05
C LEU A 294 -2.39 -15.13 3.12
N ILE A 295 -2.57 -15.23 1.82
CA ILE A 295 -1.66 -14.64 0.82
C ILE A 295 -1.64 -13.11 0.96
N GLN A 296 -2.78 -12.47 1.17
CA GLN A 296 -2.85 -11.02 1.34
C GLN A 296 -2.27 -10.55 2.67
N ALA A 297 -2.40 -11.34 3.74
CA ALA A 297 -1.74 -11.09 5.02
C ALA A 297 -0.20 -11.15 4.89
N LEU A 298 0.33 -12.11 4.12
CA LEU A 298 1.76 -12.18 3.79
C LEU A 298 2.22 -10.92 3.03
N GLY A 299 1.39 -10.42 2.11
CA GLY A 299 1.68 -9.21 1.36
C GLY A 299 1.93 -7.98 2.25
N VAL A 300 1.19 -7.85 3.35
CA VAL A 300 1.40 -6.78 4.35
C VAL A 300 2.80 -6.89 5.00
N TYR A 301 3.24 -8.12 5.30
CA TYR A 301 4.56 -8.35 5.88
C TYR A 301 5.69 -8.07 4.89
N VAL A 302 5.58 -8.58 3.67
CA VAL A 302 6.58 -8.33 2.62
C VAL A 302 6.72 -6.83 2.37
N ASP A 303 5.63 -6.12 2.28
CA ASP A 303 5.61 -4.69 2.06
C ASP A 303 6.32 -3.92 3.18
N THR A 304 5.81 -4.02 4.40
CA THR A 304 6.23 -3.11 5.47
C THR A 304 7.40 -3.65 6.27
N LEU A 305 7.38 -4.94 6.68
CA LEU A 305 8.47 -5.48 7.50
C LEU A 305 9.75 -5.72 6.69
N ILE A 306 9.65 -5.93 5.37
CA ILE A 306 10.83 -6.14 4.54
C ILE A 306 11.19 -4.85 3.79
N ILE A 307 10.33 -4.37 2.88
CA ILE A 307 10.72 -3.30 1.95
C ILE A 307 10.75 -1.92 2.61
N CYS A 308 9.73 -1.56 3.43
CA CYS A 308 9.81 -0.28 4.17
C CYS A 308 10.96 -0.26 5.16
N THR A 309 11.21 -1.38 5.86
CA THR A 309 12.37 -1.49 6.77
C THR A 309 13.68 -1.33 6.01
N ALA A 310 13.83 -1.96 4.86
CA ALA A 310 14.98 -1.82 3.98
C ALA A 310 15.24 -0.34 3.63
N THR A 311 14.21 0.38 3.22
CA THR A 311 14.30 1.81 2.92
C THR A 311 14.70 2.64 4.14
N ALA A 312 14.05 2.41 5.28
CA ALA A 312 14.34 3.13 6.51
C ALA A 312 15.79 2.91 6.97
N PHE A 313 16.26 1.68 6.89
CA PHE A 313 17.61 1.35 7.32
C PHE A 313 18.68 2.00 6.45
N VAL A 314 18.51 2.08 5.13
CA VAL A 314 19.47 2.81 4.28
C VAL A 314 19.60 4.26 4.72
N VAL A 315 18.49 4.94 5.03
CA VAL A 315 18.55 6.30 5.51
C VAL A 315 19.19 6.40 6.90
N LEU A 316 18.83 5.48 7.82
CA LEU A 316 19.27 5.53 9.23
C LEU A 316 20.73 5.09 9.45
N VAL A 317 21.33 4.28 8.55
CA VAL A 317 22.78 4.00 8.57
C VAL A 317 23.61 5.10 7.90
N THR A 318 22.96 6.06 7.24
CA THR A 318 23.64 7.22 6.65
C THR A 318 23.98 8.23 7.73
N ASN A 319 25.14 8.91 7.59
CA ASN A 319 25.55 9.93 8.53
C ASN A 319 24.50 11.07 8.64
N GLU A 320 24.02 11.33 9.84
CA GLU A 320 22.99 12.34 10.12
C GLU A 320 23.32 13.73 9.56
N LYS A 321 24.60 14.11 9.52
CA LYS A 321 25.02 15.41 8.96
C LYS A 321 24.69 15.54 7.47
N ILE A 322 24.59 14.43 6.75
CA ILE A 322 24.28 14.41 5.31
C ILE A 322 22.77 14.50 5.11
N THR A 323 22.00 13.89 5.99
CA THR A 323 20.54 13.79 5.88
C THR A 323 19.81 14.93 6.61
N ALA A 324 20.49 15.70 7.46
CA ALA A 324 19.90 16.76 8.25
C ALA A 324 19.25 17.85 7.38
N GLY A 325 17.99 18.14 7.65
CA GLY A 325 17.21 19.17 6.94
C GLY A 325 16.73 18.76 5.55
N LEU A 326 17.06 17.55 5.09
CA LEU A 326 16.54 17.02 3.83
C LEU A 326 15.18 16.32 4.06
N GLY A 327 14.35 16.36 3.03
CA GLY A 327 13.06 15.68 2.99
C GLY A 327 12.75 15.21 1.58
N GLY A 328 11.57 14.58 1.40
CA GLY A 328 11.14 14.07 0.10
C GLY A 328 12.13 13.07 -0.49
N MET A 329 12.14 12.95 -1.81
CA MET A 329 13.04 12.00 -2.49
C MET A 329 14.51 12.40 -2.41
N THR A 330 14.80 13.69 -2.21
CA THR A 330 16.18 14.18 -2.03
C THR A 330 16.85 13.50 -0.85
N LEU A 331 16.17 13.30 0.29
CA LEU A 331 16.70 12.59 1.44
C LEU A 331 17.15 11.16 1.09
N LEU A 332 16.33 10.40 0.39
CA LEU A 332 16.65 9.02 0.02
C LEU A 332 17.79 8.98 -1.00
N GLN A 333 17.76 9.87 -1.99
CA GLN A 333 18.80 9.92 -3.02
C GLN A 333 20.17 10.31 -2.45
N GLU A 334 20.23 11.23 -1.49
CA GLU A 334 21.48 11.57 -0.80
C GLU A 334 21.98 10.41 0.07
N ALA A 335 21.10 9.67 0.73
CA ALA A 335 21.48 8.46 1.44
C ALA A 335 22.11 7.42 0.50
N PHE A 336 21.52 7.18 -0.66
CA PHE A 336 22.11 6.28 -1.67
C PHE A 336 23.41 6.83 -2.26
N ARG A 337 23.48 8.15 -2.51
CA ARG A 337 24.72 8.80 -2.97
C ARG A 337 25.87 8.58 -2.00
N TYR A 338 25.61 8.69 -0.71
CA TYR A 338 26.62 8.44 0.33
C TYR A 338 27.19 7.02 0.28
N HIS A 339 26.33 6.01 0.09
CA HIS A 339 26.74 4.60 0.14
C HIS A 339 27.34 4.07 -1.17
N VAL A 340 26.82 4.49 -2.32
CA VAL A 340 27.16 3.93 -3.64
C VAL A 340 27.42 4.98 -4.72
N GLY A 341 27.59 6.26 -4.33
CA GLY A 341 27.90 7.35 -5.25
C GLY A 341 26.73 7.77 -6.15
N ASN A 342 27.01 8.53 -7.20
CA ASN A 342 25.98 9.05 -8.13
C ASN A 342 25.16 7.95 -8.81
N TRP A 343 25.71 6.75 -8.97
CA TRP A 343 24.96 5.62 -9.50
C TRP A 343 23.74 5.28 -8.64
N GLY A 344 23.86 5.41 -7.32
CA GLY A 344 22.74 5.20 -6.39
C GLY A 344 21.59 6.17 -6.62
N VAL A 345 21.87 7.42 -6.94
CA VAL A 345 20.84 8.45 -7.26
C VAL A 345 20.07 8.06 -8.52
N ILE A 346 20.79 7.63 -9.56
CA ILE A 346 20.21 7.17 -10.82
C ILE A 346 19.37 5.91 -10.61
N PHE A 347 19.91 4.94 -9.86
CA PHE A 347 19.23 3.69 -9.55
C PHE A 347 17.89 3.95 -8.84
N ILE A 348 17.90 4.80 -7.79
CA ILE A 348 16.68 5.12 -7.03
C ILE A 348 15.66 5.86 -7.91
N ALA A 349 16.08 6.73 -8.82
CA ALA A 349 15.16 7.38 -9.74
C ALA A 349 14.42 6.35 -10.61
N PHE A 350 15.15 5.38 -11.19
CA PHE A 350 14.53 4.32 -11.99
C PHE A 350 13.68 3.34 -11.16
N VAL A 351 14.14 2.96 -9.96
CA VAL A 351 13.36 2.09 -9.06
C VAL A 351 12.05 2.78 -8.67
N LEU A 352 12.11 4.05 -8.28
CA LEU A 352 10.90 4.82 -7.94
C LEU A 352 9.97 4.96 -9.15
N PHE A 353 10.51 5.15 -10.35
CA PHE A 353 9.71 5.17 -11.58
C PHE A 353 8.94 3.85 -11.75
N LEU A 354 9.61 2.70 -11.61
CA LEU A 354 8.97 1.39 -11.72
C LEU A 354 7.92 1.19 -10.63
N PHE A 355 8.22 1.57 -9.39
CA PHE A 355 7.29 1.50 -8.26
C PHE A 355 6.06 2.38 -8.47
N ALA A 356 6.23 3.61 -8.93
CA ALA A 356 5.14 4.53 -9.25
C ALA A 356 4.30 4.03 -10.43
N PHE A 357 4.96 3.54 -11.47
CA PHE A 357 4.29 2.97 -12.63
C PHE A 357 3.45 1.74 -12.25
N SER A 358 3.98 0.81 -11.45
CA SER A 358 3.23 -0.34 -10.95
C SER A 358 2.04 0.08 -10.11
N THR A 359 2.21 1.08 -9.22
CA THR A 359 1.12 1.62 -8.40
C THR A 359 0.01 2.21 -9.26
N ALA A 360 0.33 2.97 -10.31
CA ALA A 360 -0.67 3.54 -11.22
C ALA A 360 -1.48 2.46 -11.94
N LEU A 361 -0.82 1.37 -12.38
CA LEU A 361 -1.49 0.23 -12.99
C LEU A 361 -2.36 -0.53 -11.98
N GLY A 362 -1.86 -0.77 -10.77
CA GLY A 362 -2.60 -1.43 -9.70
C GLY A 362 -3.84 -0.65 -9.27
N ILE A 363 -3.73 0.67 -9.10
CA ILE A 363 -4.88 1.56 -8.82
C ILE A 363 -5.93 1.47 -9.94
N THR A 364 -5.50 1.46 -11.19
CA THR A 364 -6.42 1.33 -12.32
C THR A 364 -7.14 -0.04 -12.30
N TYR A 365 -6.43 -1.08 -11.87
CA TYR A 365 -7.04 -2.40 -11.69
C TYR A 365 -8.07 -2.40 -10.54
N TYR A 366 -7.76 -1.77 -9.40
CA TYR A 366 -8.68 -1.63 -8.25
C TYR A 366 -9.93 -0.82 -8.58
N ALA A 367 -9.80 0.19 -9.44
CA ALA A 367 -10.92 1.04 -9.82
C ALA A 367 -12.00 0.27 -10.60
N LYS A 368 -11.61 -0.71 -11.44
CA LYS A 368 -12.57 -1.46 -12.27
C LYS A 368 -13.73 -2.06 -11.46
N PRO A 369 -13.52 -2.95 -10.46
CA PRO A 369 -14.63 -3.53 -9.71
C PRO A 369 -15.44 -2.49 -8.94
N ASN A 370 -14.83 -1.42 -8.45
CA ASN A 370 -15.54 -0.34 -7.76
C ASN A 370 -16.43 0.47 -8.70
N LEU A 371 -16.00 0.71 -9.93
CA LEU A 371 -16.83 1.38 -10.95
C LEU A 371 -17.96 0.48 -11.43
N VAL A 372 -17.67 -0.83 -11.63
CA VAL A 372 -18.70 -1.84 -11.97
C VAL A 372 -19.79 -1.91 -10.88
N PHE A 373 -19.41 -1.78 -9.61
CA PHE A 373 -20.35 -1.71 -8.50
C PHE A 373 -21.34 -0.52 -8.61
N ILE A 374 -20.87 0.63 -9.08
CA ILE A 374 -21.76 1.80 -9.33
C ILE A 374 -22.63 1.55 -10.56
N ALA A 375 -21.96 1.28 -11.69
CA ALA A 375 -22.61 0.96 -12.96
C ALA A 375 -21.64 0.21 -13.87
N ASP A 376 -22.04 -0.96 -14.36
CA ASP A 376 -21.26 -1.73 -15.32
C ASP A 376 -21.38 -1.15 -16.73
N LYS A 377 -20.69 -0.02 -16.93
CA LYS A 377 -20.63 0.73 -18.19
C LYS A 377 -19.21 1.02 -18.63
N ASP A 378 -18.87 0.70 -19.87
CA ASP A 378 -17.49 0.86 -20.39
C ASP A 378 -17.02 2.32 -20.41
N TRP A 379 -17.93 3.29 -20.62
CA TRP A 379 -17.56 4.71 -20.61
C TRP A 379 -17.05 5.17 -19.23
N LEU A 380 -17.61 4.62 -18.14
CA LEU A 380 -17.19 4.98 -16.77
C LEU A 380 -15.77 4.48 -16.48
N GLN A 381 -15.45 3.26 -16.94
CA GLN A 381 -14.10 2.72 -16.87
C GLN A 381 -13.11 3.56 -17.69
N THR A 382 -13.52 3.98 -18.91
CA THR A 382 -12.70 4.83 -19.76
C THR A 382 -12.49 6.21 -19.16
N ALA A 383 -13.54 6.80 -18.58
CA ALA A 383 -13.44 8.08 -17.88
C ALA A 383 -12.43 8.03 -16.72
N PHE A 384 -12.43 6.95 -15.93
CA PHE A 384 -11.44 6.77 -14.88
C PHE A 384 -10.02 6.61 -15.42
N LYS A 385 -9.83 5.89 -16.51
CA LYS A 385 -8.51 5.76 -17.16
C LYS A 385 -7.95 7.11 -17.59
N ILE A 386 -8.80 7.95 -18.19
CA ILE A 386 -8.44 9.32 -18.55
C ILE A 386 -8.12 10.14 -17.30
N PHE A 387 -8.98 10.07 -16.29
CA PHE A 387 -8.77 10.73 -14.99
C PHE A 387 -7.41 10.32 -14.37
N ALA A 388 -7.08 9.03 -14.36
CA ALA A 388 -5.82 8.54 -13.80
C ALA A 388 -4.61 9.14 -14.54
N CYS A 389 -4.64 9.16 -15.88
CA CYS A 389 -3.58 9.79 -16.67
C CYS A 389 -3.48 11.30 -16.43
N CYS A 390 -4.61 11.99 -16.29
CA CYS A 390 -4.65 13.41 -15.94
C CYS A 390 -4.06 13.67 -14.55
N MET A 391 -4.37 12.82 -13.56
CA MET A 391 -3.84 12.94 -12.19
C MET A 391 -2.33 12.69 -12.14
N LEU A 392 -1.81 11.72 -12.92
CA LEU A 392 -0.37 11.51 -13.06
C LEU A 392 0.31 12.75 -13.67
N PHE A 393 -0.23 13.29 -14.75
CA PHE A 393 0.36 14.48 -15.39
C PHE A 393 0.30 15.71 -14.46
N TYR A 394 -0.88 15.98 -13.89
CA TYR A 394 -1.10 17.13 -13.05
C TYR A 394 -0.31 17.07 -11.74
N GLY A 395 -0.28 15.90 -11.09
CA GLY A 395 0.38 15.69 -9.80
C GLY A 395 1.87 15.96 -9.83
N GLY A 396 2.55 15.57 -10.92
CA GLY A 396 3.99 15.81 -11.08
C GLY A 396 4.40 17.29 -11.10
N MET A 397 3.45 18.20 -11.34
CA MET A 397 3.66 19.65 -11.37
C MET A 397 3.21 20.38 -10.10
N LYS A 398 2.69 19.65 -9.09
CA LYS A 398 2.11 20.24 -7.88
C LYS A 398 3.08 20.20 -6.71
N GLN A 399 2.81 21.06 -5.72
CA GLN A 399 3.54 21.03 -4.47
C GLN A 399 3.19 19.75 -3.67
N ALA A 400 4.20 19.08 -3.13
CA ALA A 400 4.07 17.83 -2.40
C ALA A 400 3.01 17.89 -1.28
N PHE A 401 2.96 18.98 -0.51
CA PHE A 401 2.00 19.15 0.58
C PHE A 401 0.54 18.96 0.17
N LEU A 402 0.12 19.55 -0.97
CA LEU A 402 -1.27 19.48 -1.43
C LEU A 402 -1.66 18.06 -1.89
N VAL A 403 -0.74 17.38 -2.59
CA VAL A 403 -1.03 16.03 -3.09
C VAL A 403 -1.09 15.01 -1.95
N TRP A 404 -0.24 15.15 -0.94
CA TRP A 404 -0.29 14.34 0.25
C TRP A 404 -1.56 14.56 1.08
N ALA A 405 -2.00 15.81 1.28
CA ALA A 405 -3.20 16.11 2.03
C ALA A 405 -4.46 15.45 1.43
N LEU A 406 -4.55 15.41 0.09
CA LEU A 406 -5.65 14.76 -0.62
C LEU A 406 -5.61 13.23 -0.52
N ALA A 407 -4.42 12.64 -0.65
CA ALA A 407 -4.22 11.20 -0.50
C ALA A 407 -4.57 10.74 0.93
N ASP A 408 -4.09 11.46 1.94
CA ASP A 408 -4.35 11.18 3.35
C ASP A 408 -5.85 11.29 3.69
N LEU A 409 -6.55 12.29 3.15
CA LEU A 409 -8.00 12.45 3.32
C LEU A 409 -8.75 11.22 2.80
N GLY A 410 -8.49 10.86 1.55
CA GLY A 410 -9.16 9.72 0.93
C GLY A 410 -8.87 8.41 1.64
N LEU A 411 -7.61 8.17 2.00
CA LEU A 411 -7.15 7.00 2.73
C LEU A 411 -7.87 6.86 4.08
N GLY A 412 -7.96 7.96 4.83
CA GLY A 412 -8.63 7.97 6.12
C GLY A 412 -10.13 7.71 6.01
N LEU A 413 -10.80 8.34 5.07
CA LEU A 413 -12.24 8.15 4.85
C LEU A 413 -12.57 6.72 4.39
N MET A 414 -11.76 6.14 3.50
CA MET A 414 -11.89 4.73 3.11
C MET A 414 -11.74 3.80 4.31
N ALA A 415 -10.71 4.00 5.12
CA ALA A 415 -10.43 3.17 6.28
C ALA A 415 -11.58 3.22 7.30
N ILE A 416 -12.16 4.38 7.59
CA ILE A 416 -13.30 4.51 8.50
C ILE A 416 -14.48 3.67 8.01
N VAL A 417 -14.87 3.81 6.74
CA VAL A 417 -16.00 3.08 6.17
C VAL A 417 -15.73 1.58 6.18
N ASN A 418 -14.54 1.19 5.75
CA ASN A 418 -14.17 -0.21 5.65
C ASN A 418 -14.10 -0.91 7.01
N ILE A 419 -13.41 -0.32 7.99
CA ILE A 419 -13.30 -0.89 9.33
C ILE A 419 -14.68 -1.01 9.97
N SER A 420 -15.53 -0.01 9.82
CA SER A 420 -16.91 -0.05 10.31
C SER A 420 -17.74 -1.18 9.69
N ALA A 421 -17.37 -1.64 8.49
CA ALA A 421 -18.03 -2.74 7.82
C ALA A 421 -17.43 -4.12 8.16
N ILE A 422 -16.11 -4.25 8.24
CA ILE A 422 -15.49 -5.57 8.45
C ILE A 422 -15.63 -6.08 9.89
N ILE A 423 -15.78 -5.19 10.89
CA ILE A 423 -16.00 -5.59 12.27
C ILE A 423 -17.30 -6.40 12.44
N PRO A 424 -18.49 -5.96 11.99
CA PRO A 424 -19.71 -6.77 12.07
C PRO A 424 -19.63 -8.03 11.19
N LEU A 425 -18.92 -7.99 10.05
CA LEU A 425 -18.81 -9.12 9.11
C LEU A 425 -17.73 -10.14 9.52
N ARG A 426 -16.97 -9.91 10.58
CA ARG A 426 -15.82 -10.74 11.01
C ARG A 426 -16.13 -12.24 11.12
N LYS A 427 -17.37 -12.60 11.51
CA LYS A 427 -17.77 -14.00 11.69
C LYS A 427 -17.54 -14.83 10.43
N TYR A 428 -17.87 -14.30 9.26
CA TYR A 428 -17.65 -14.99 7.98
C TYR A 428 -16.18 -15.34 7.74
N ALA A 429 -15.27 -14.40 8.02
CA ALA A 429 -13.84 -14.63 7.87
C ALA A 429 -13.29 -15.59 8.93
N PHE A 430 -13.77 -15.49 10.18
CA PHE A 430 -13.36 -16.38 11.27
C PHE A 430 -13.82 -17.82 11.06
N ASP A 431 -15.04 -18.01 10.58
CA ASP A 431 -15.57 -19.35 10.28
C ASP A 431 -14.83 -19.96 9.07
N SER A 432 -14.50 -19.15 8.06
CA SER A 432 -13.65 -19.58 6.93
C SER A 432 -12.25 -19.99 7.39
N LEU A 433 -11.64 -19.27 8.36
CA LEU A 433 -10.34 -19.65 8.91
C LEU A 433 -10.41 -20.99 9.65
N LYS A 434 -11.43 -21.20 10.47
CA LYS A 434 -11.62 -22.44 11.22
C LYS A 434 -11.80 -23.65 10.30
N ASP A 435 -12.59 -23.49 9.23
CA ASP A 435 -12.78 -24.55 8.22
C ASP A 435 -11.46 -24.89 7.51
N TYR A 436 -10.70 -23.85 7.11
CA TYR A 436 -9.38 -24.05 6.53
C TYR A 436 -8.41 -24.77 7.47
N GLU A 437 -8.34 -24.39 8.74
CA GLU A 437 -7.46 -25.03 9.72
C GLU A 437 -7.87 -26.49 9.99
N LYS A 438 -9.17 -26.81 9.90
CA LYS A 438 -9.66 -28.19 10.03
C LYS A 438 -9.17 -29.03 8.85
N LYS A 439 -9.37 -28.57 7.63
CA LYS A 439 -8.87 -29.24 6.41
C LYS A 439 -7.36 -29.45 6.44
N LEU A 440 -6.62 -28.43 6.86
CA LEU A 440 -5.15 -28.51 6.97
C LEU A 440 -4.67 -29.59 7.94
N LYS A 441 -5.46 -29.89 8.99
CA LYS A 441 -5.17 -31.00 9.92
C LYS A 441 -5.53 -32.36 9.35
N GLU A 442 -6.58 -32.43 8.54
CA GLU A 442 -7.01 -33.65 7.86
C GLU A 442 -5.99 -34.07 6.79
N ASP A 443 -5.46 -33.11 6.02
CA ASP A 443 -4.44 -33.34 4.99
C ASP A 443 -3.06 -33.76 5.57
N LYS A 444 -2.82 -33.54 6.85
CA LYS A 444 -1.57 -33.92 7.54
C LYS A 444 -1.64 -35.28 8.24
N LYS A 445 -2.82 -35.91 8.29
CA LYS A 445 -3.04 -37.26 8.81
C LYS A 445 -3.00 -38.30 7.70
#